data_9e7dd0c44a26cc5d93e84c165b2d0d23
#
_entry.id   9e7dd0c44a26cc5d93e84c165b2d0d23
#
_cell.length_a   1.000
_cell.length_b   1.000
_cell.length_c   1.000
_cell.angle_alpha   90.00
_cell.angle_beta   90.00
_cell.angle_gamma   90.00
#
_symmetry.space_group_name_H-M   'P 1'
#
loop_
_entity.id
_entity.type
_entity.pdbx_description
1 polymer ?
#
loop_
_entity_poly.entity_id
_entity_poly.type
_entity_poly.pdbx_seq_one_letter_code
_entity_poly.pdbx_strand_id
1 'polypeptide(L)'
;MIDIIIKSFNRPHYLDRCLSSIIQNVSGYDKIIVLDDGTPEKYLLKIKNKFPDIEINTSAQYNLKSKSIENHTFDQDKLNGFTIPTDLWFNTVKDSDEYVLVTEDDVWFTDKIDLKNLVVSMSQFNVE
;
A
#
# COMPACT_ATOMS: atom_id res chain seq x y z
N MET A 1 18.30 2.03 1.22
CA MET A 1 17.22 1.08 0.99
C MET A 1 15.97 1.81 0.53
N ILE A 2 15.13 1.14 -0.23
CA ILE A 2 13.94 1.75 -0.81
C ILE A 2 12.76 0.87 -0.48
N ASP A 3 11.77 1.43 0.21
CA ASP A 3 10.52 0.72 0.49
C ASP A 3 9.46 1.08 -0.55
N ILE A 4 8.60 0.12 -0.87
CA ILE A 4 7.41 0.35 -1.66
C ILE A 4 6.22 0.41 -0.71
N ILE A 5 5.49 1.52 -0.74
CA ILE A 5 4.33 1.76 0.11
C ILE A 5 3.09 1.78 -0.78
N ILE A 6 2.11 0.94 -0.47
CA ILE A 6 0.86 0.81 -1.23
C ILE A 6 -0.30 1.22 -0.34
N LYS A 7 -1.03 2.25 -0.74
CA LYS A 7 -2.28 2.64 -0.09
C LYS A 7 -3.41 1.75 -0.61
N SER A 8 -4.15 1.14 0.30
CA SER A 8 -5.17 0.13 -0.02
C SER A 8 -6.45 0.37 0.75
N PHE A 9 -7.58 0.20 0.08
CA PHE A 9 -8.88 0.22 0.72
C PHE A 9 -9.92 -0.54 -0.10
N ASN A 10 -10.43 -1.64 0.46
CA ASN A 10 -11.57 -2.41 -0.04
C ASN A 10 -11.53 -2.78 -1.54
N ARG A 11 -10.34 -2.99 -2.07
CA ARG A 11 -10.12 -3.47 -3.44
C ARG A 11 -9.10 -4.60 -3.46
N PRO A 12 -9.41 -5.76 -2.81
CA PRO A 12 -8.42 -6.84 -2.67
C PRO A 12 -7.97 -7.41 -4.01
N HIS A 13 -8.86 -7.45 -5.00
CA HIS A 13 -8.51 -7.93 -6.34
C HIS A 13 -7.50 -7.00 -7.03
N TYR A 14 -7.68 -5.69 -6.93
CA TYR A 14 -6.71 -4.73 -7.45
C TYR A 14 -5.39 -4.81 -6.70
N LEU A 15 -5.44 -4.93 -5.37
CA LEU A 15 -4.22 -5.06 -4.56
C LEU A 15 -3.42 -6.30 -4.97
N ASP A 16 -4.08 -7.43 -5.19
CA ASP A 16 -3.43 -8.65 -5.69
C ASP A 16 -2.71 -8.39 -7.02
N ARG A 17 -3.37 -7.73 -7.96
CA ARG A 17 -2.77 -7.41 -9.27
C ARG A 17 -1.63 -6.42 -9.14
N CYS A 18 -1.76 -5.41 -8.30
CA CYS A 18 -0.68 -4.45 -8.00
C CYS A 18 0.56 -5.18 -7.46
N LEU A 19 0.39 -6.00 -6.44
CA LEU A 19 1.48 -6.78 -5.83
C LEU A 19 2.12 -7.74 -6.83
N SER A 20 1.32 -8.46 -7.62
CA SER A 20 1.83 -9.37 -8.64
C SER A 20 2.67 -8.62 -9.68
N SER A 21 2.23 -7.43 -10.10
CA SER A 21 2.96 -6.61 -11.07
C SER A 21 4.29 -6.10 -10.51
N ILE A 22 4.34 -5.75 -9.24
CA ILE A 22 5.57 -5.32 -8.57
C ILE A 22 6.58 -6.47 -8.52
N ILE A 23 6.15 -7.63 -8.07
CA ILE A 23 7.03 -8.80 -7.95
C ILE A 23 7.58 -9.20 -9.32
N GLN A 24 6.78 -9.09 -10.36
CA GLN A 24 7.19 -9.45 -11.71
C GLN A 24 8.12 -8.41 -12.35
N ASN A 25 7.92 -7.13 -12.09
CA ASN A 25 8.53 -6.06 -12.88
C ASN A 25 9.48 -5.14 -12.11
N VAL A 26 9.34 -5.02 -10.80
CA VAL A 26 10.09 -4.04 -10.02
C VAL A 26 11.20 -4.74 -9.23
N SER A 27 12.41 -4.18 -9.29
CA SER A 27 13.55 -4.65 -8.50
C SER A 27 14.20 -3.50 -7.74
N GLY A 28 15.13 -3.83 -6.84
CA GLY A 28 15.90 -2.84 -6.12
C GLY A 28 15.19 -2.22 -4.92
N TYR A 29 14.11 -2.82 -4.44
CA TYR A 29 13.45 -2.41 -3.21
C TYR A 29 13.84 -3.33 -2.05
N ASP A 30 13.65 -2.82 -0.83
CA ASP A 30 13.90 -3.57 0.40
C ASP A 30 12.65 -4.35 0.82
N LYS A 31 11.55 -3.66 1.04
CA LYS A 31 10.28 -4.30 1.44
C LYS A 31 9.07 -3.60 0.81
N ILE A 32 7.97 -4.33 0.81
CA ILE A 32 6.67 -3.81 0.39
C ILE A 32 5.79 -3.66 1.64
N ILE A 33 5.26 -2.47 1.84
CA ILE A 33 4.38 -2.14 2.96
C ILE A 33 3.01 -1.76 2.40
N VAL A 34 1.99 -2.51 2.78
CA VAL A 34 0.59 -2.20 2.44
C VAL A 34 -0.03 -1.45 3.62
N LEU A 35 -0.59 -0.28 3.36
CA LEU A 35 -1.31 0.52 4.34
C LEU A 35 -2.80 0.41 4.04
N ASP A 36 -3.51 -0.39 4.82
CA ASP A 36 -4.93 -0.69 4.56
C ASP A 36 -5.84 0.01 5.54
N ASP A 37 -6.93 0.58 5.00
CA ASP A 37 -7.85 1.42 5.76
C ASP A 37 -9.17 0.73 6.13
N GLY A 38 -9.39 -0.51 5.67
CA GLY A 38 -10.65 -1.18 6.02
C GLY A 38 -11.03 -2.39 5.17
N THR A 39 -10.16 -2.90 4.32
CA THR A 39 -10.44 -4.15 3.59
C THR A 39 -10.76 -5.27 4.58
N PRO A 40 -11.87 -6.01 4.43
CA PRO A 40 -12.21 -7.09 5.35
C PRO A 40 -11.08 -8.08 5.54
N GLU A 41 -10.89 -8.50 6.78
CA GLU A 41 -9.74 -9.30 7.21
C GLU A 41 -9.57 -10.58 6.39
N LYS A 42 -10.65 -11.24 6.02
CA LYS A 42 -10.60 -12.46 5.21
C LYS A 42 -9.85 -12.26 3.89
N TYR A 43 -9.95 -11.08 3.29
CA TYR A 43 -9.23 -10.76 2.06
C TYR A 43 -7.78 -10.43 2.33
N LEU A 44 -7.47 -9.69 3.40
CA LEU A 44 -6.10 -9.41 3.78
C LEU A 44 -5.33 -10.68 4.14
N LEU A 45 -5.97 -11.65 4.77
CA LEU A 45 -5.37 -12.96 5.05
C LEU A 45 -5.01 -13.70 3.75
N LYS A 46 -5.89 -13.68 2.75
CA LYS A 46 -5.60 -14.26 1.44
C LYS A 46 -4.42 -13.58 0.75
N ILE A 47 -4.36 -12.25 0.82
CA ILE A 47 -3.25 -11.47 0.28
C ILE A 47 -1.95 -11.84 0.99
N LYS A 48 -1.94 -11.89 2.31
CA LYS A 48 -0.76 -12.24 3.09
C LYS A 48 -0.29 -13.67 2.82
N ASN A 49 -1.21 -14.61 2.64
CA ASN A 49 -0.86 -15.99 2.29
C ASN A 49 -0.21 -16.10 0.90
N LYS A 50 -0.70 -15.31 -0.06
CA LYS A 50 -0.13 -15.29 -1.40
C LYS A 50 1.20 -14.55 -1.47
N PHE A 51 1.36 -13.50 -0.68
CA PHE A 51 2.55 -12.65 -0.64
C PHE A 51 3.10 -12.59 0.80
N PRO A 52 3.74 -13.67 1.28
CA PRO A 52 4.10 -13.78 2.70
C PRO A 52 5.15 -12.77 3.17
N ASP A 53 5.93 -12.21 2.25
CA ASP A 53 7.04 -11.30 2.59
C ASP A 53 6.59 -9.84 2.72
N ILE A 54 5.36 -9.51 2.37
CA ILE A 54 4.86 -8.13 2.51
C ILE A 54 4.52 -7.83 3.98
N GLU A 55 4.57 -6.55 4.31
CA GLU A 55 4.09 -6.02 5.60
C GLU A 55 2.73 -5.36 5.37
N ILE A 56 1.76 -5.65 6.23
CA ILE A 56 0.43 -5.02 6.17
C ILE A 56 0.21 -4.27 7.48
N ASN A 57 0.05 -2.96 7.41
CA ASN A 57 -0.30 -2.11 8.53
C ASN A 57 -1.67 -1.49 8.28
N THR A 58 -2.46 -1.38 9.33
CA THR A 58 -3.85 -0.92 9.24
C THR A 58 -4.05 0.41 9.95
N SER A 59 -5.04 1.17 9.50
CA SER A 59 -5.36 2.48 10.07
C SER A 59 -6.03 2.38 11.44
N ALA A 60 -6.09 3.52 12.14
CA ALA A 60 -6.75 3.59 13.44
C ALA A 60 -8.22 3.20 13.38
N GLN A 61 -8.90 3.50 12.28
CA GLN A 61 -10.32 3.17 12.07
C GLN A 61 -10.54 1.89 11.28
N TYR A 62 -9.50 1.09 11.07
CA TYR A 62 -9.59 -0.12 10.26
C TYR A 62 -10.73 -1.04 10.69
N ASN A 63 -10.83 -1.34 11.99
CA ASN A 63 -11.84 -2.27 12.49
C ASN A 63 -13.25 -1.75 12.26
N LEU A 64 -13.49 -0.47 12.48
CA LEU A 64 -14.80 0.14 12.26
C LEU A 64 -15.17 0.12 10.77
N LYS A 65 -14.24 0.49 9.91
CA LYS A 65 -14.48 0.54 8.47
C LYS A 65 -14.67 -0.85 7.88
N SER A 66 -13.84 -1.82 8.25
CA SER A 66 -13.96 -3.18 7.74
C SER A 66 -15.28 -3.83 8.16
N LYS A 67 -15.70 -3.60 9.40
CA LYS A 67 -16.98 -4.09 9.89
C LYS A 67 -18.16 -3.45 9.19
N SER A 68 -18.08 -2.15 8.94
CA SER A 68 -19.08 -1.41 8.17
C SER A 68 -19.22 -1.96 6.75
N ILE A 69 -18.12 -2.30 6.10
CA ILE A 69 -18.13 -2.92 4.78
C ILE A 69 -18.78 -4.31 4.83
N GLU A 70 -18.42 -5.13 5.81
CA GLU A 70 -19.01 -6.47 5.97
C GLU A 70 -20.52 -6.41 6.23
N ASN A 71 -20.98 -5.38 6.95
CA ASN A 71 -22.39 -5.17 7.25
C ASN A 71 -23.15 -4.45 6.13
N HIS A 72 -22.49 -4.09 5.04
CA HIS A 72 -23.08 -3.33 3.92
C HIS A 72 -23.65 -1.97 4.32
N THR A 73 -23.08 -1.32 5.33
CA THR A 73 -23.52 -0.01 5.85
C THR A 73 -22.50 1.10 5.63
N PHE A 74 -21.45 0.85 4.85
CA PHE A 74 -20.33 1.78 4.71
C PHE A 74 -20.76 3.15 4.18
N ASP A 75 -21.65 3.20 3.20
CA ASP A 75 -22.10 4.46 2.59
C ASP A 75 -22.80 5.38 3.59
N GLN A 76 -23.47 4.81 4.59
CA GLN A 76 -24.09 5.56 5.67
C GLN A 76 -23.08 5.90 6.77
N ASP A 77 -22.27 4.94 7.18
CA ASP A 77 -21.36 5.09 8.31
C ASP A 77 -20.23 6.06 8.00
N LYS A 78 -19.78 6.15 6.75
CA LYS A 78 -18.71 7.09 6.37
C LYS A 78 -19.06 8.54 6.61
N LEU A 79 -20.33 8.87 6.70
CA LEU A 79 -20.81 10.23 7.02
C LEU A 79 -20.75 10.53 8.53
N ASN A 80 -20.49 9.53 9.36
CA ASN A 80 -20.56 9.60 10.80
C ASN A 80 -19.20 9.42 11.47
N GLY A 81 -18.19 10.15 11.00
CA GLY A 81 -16.90 10.23 11.67
C GLY A 81 -15.78 9.40 11.07
N PHE A 82 -15.97 8.79 9.90
CA PHE A 82 -14.85 8.16 9.20
C PHE A 82 -13.93 9.22 8.59
N THR A 83 -12.64 9.05 8.80
CA THR A 83 -11.61 10.00 8.34
C THR A 83 -10.64 9.31 7.38
N ILE A 84 -9.96 10.12 6.57
CA ILE A 84 -8.87 9.66 5.72
C ILE A 84 -7.66 9.34 6.60
N PRO A 85 -6.96 8.20 6.41
CA PRO A 85 -5.87 7.78 7.29
C PRO A 85 -4.55 8.50 6.98
N THR A 86 -4.56 9.82 6.94
CA THR A 86 -3.40 10.64 6.61
C THR A 86 -2.24 10.44 7.59
N ASP A 87 -2.52 10.22 8.87
CA ASP A 87 -1.48 10.00 9.87
C ASP A 87 -0.72 8.69 9.59
N LEU A 88 -1.44 7.62 9.25
CA LEU A 88 -0.80 6.35 8.88
C LEU A 88 0.11 6.53 7.67
N TRP A 89 -0.37 7.18 6.63
CA TRP A 89 0.40 7.42 5.40
C TRP A 89 1.63 8.28 5.68
N PHE A 90 1.42 9.41 6.33
CA PHE A 90 2.50 10.38 6.61
C PHE A 90 3.58 9.77 7.50
N ASN A 91 3.19 9.11 8.59
CA ASN A 91 4.15 8.52 9.53
C ASN A 91 4.95 7.39 8.87
N THR A 92 4.32 6.58 8.04
CA THR A 92 5.02 5.52 7.32
C THR A 92 6.07 6.08 6.37
N VAL A 93 5.72 7.10 5.60
CA VAL A 93 6.68 7.76 4.70
C VAL A 93 7.79 8.44 5.48
N LYS A 94 7.45 9.13 6.57
CA LYS A 94 8.42 9.83 7.43
C LYS A 94 9.43 8.86 8.07
N ASP A 95 8.98 7.68 8.46
CA ASP A 95 9.81 6.67 9.12
C ASP A 95 10.62 5.83 8.11
N SER A 96 10.39 6.02 6.82
CA SER A 96 11.13 5.33 5.76
C SER A 96 12.46 6.04 5.46
N ASP A 97 13.28 5.40 4.63
CA ASP A 97 14.55 5.96 4.18
C ASP A 97 14.33 7.16 3.25
N GLU A 98 15.44 7.75 2.77
CA GLU A 98 15.45 8.96 1.95
C GLU A 98 14.54 8.89 0.72
N TYR A 99 14.44 7.70 0.11
CA TYR A 99 13.59 7.48 -1.06
C TYR A 99 12.60 6.37 -0.79
N VAL A 100 11.35 6.60 -1.21
CA VAL A 100 10.28 5.61 -1.17
C VAL A 100 9.52 5.65 -2.48
N LEU A 101 8.94 4.53 -2.87
CA LEU A 101 7.95 4.47 -3.94
C LEU A 101 6.57 4.36 -3.30
N VAL A 102 5.74 5.37 -3.49
CA VAL A 102 4.35 5.36 -2.99
C VAL A 102 3.42 5.15 -4.17
N THR A 103 2.53 4.19 -4.05
CA THR A 103 1.53 3.90 -5.06
C THR A 103 0.19 3.54 -4.41
N GLU A 104 -0.82 3.34 -5.24
CA GLU A 104 -2.14 2.91 -4.82
C GLU A 104 -2.44 1.51 -5.34
N ASP A 105 -3.44 0.86 -4.77
CA ASP A 105 -3.79 -0.53 -5.08
C ASP A 105 -4.32 -0.74 -6.51
N ASP A 106 -4.72 0.31 -7.21
CA ASP A 106 -5.21 0.26 -8.58
C ASP A 106 -4.15 0.58 -9.65
N VAL A 107 -2.88 0.57 -9.28
CA VAL A 107 -1.74 0.82 -10.18
C VAL A 107 -1.02 -0.49 -10.46
N TRP A 108 -0.70 -0.74 -11.74
CA TRP A 108 0.05 -1.93 -12.16
C TRP A 108 1.30 -1.52 -12.93
N PHE A 109 2.38 -2.21 -12.63
CA PHE A 109 3.64 -2.02 -13.35
C PHE A 109 3.67 -2.96 -14.56
N THR A 110 3.77 -2.40 -15.74
CA THR A 110 3.69 -3.17 -17.00
C THR A 110 5.04 -3.38 -17.67
N ASP A 111 6.09 -2.78 -17.13
CA ASP A 111 7.44 -2.88 -17.67
C ASP A 111 8.46 -2.95 -16.54
N LYS A 112 9.67 -3.42 -16.87
CA LYS A 112 10.74 -3.57 -15.88
C LYS A 112 11.23 -2.22 -15.39
N ILE A 113 11.41 -2.12 -14.07
CA ILE A 113 12.01 -0.93 -13.45
C ILE A 113 12.96 -1.38 -12.32
N ASP A 114 14.16 -0.80 -12.31
CA ASP A 114 15.13 -0.98 -11.24
C ASP A 114 15.19 0.30 -10.40
N LEU A 115 14.66 0.23 -9.19
CA LEU A 115 14.58 1.39 -8.31
C LEU A 115 15.94 1.90 -7.86
N LYS A 116 16.93 1.02 -7.70
CA LYS A 116 18.29 1.46 -7.34
C LYS A 116 18.90 2.32 -8.44
N ASN A 117 18.76 1.90 -9.68
CA ASN A 117 19.24 2.67 -10.82
C ASN A 117 18.49 4.00 -10.95
N LEU A 118 17.19 4.01 -10.70
CA LEU A 118 16.40 5.23 -10.71
C LEU A 118 16.90 6.22 -9.65
N VAL A 119 17.14 5.77 -8.43
CA VAL A 119 17.64 6.61 -7.33
C VAL A 119 19.03 7.17 -7.64
N VAL A 120 19.92 6.36 -8.22
CA VAL A 120 21.24 6.83 -8.65
C VAL A 120 21.11 7.95 -9.67
N SER A 121 20.22 7.80 -10.66
CA SER A 121 19.97 8.83 -11.66
C SER A 121 19.41 10.12 -11.03
N MET A 122 18.47 9.98 -10.11
CA MET A 122 17.91 11.14 -9.39
C MET A 122 18.97 11.88 -8.60
N SER A 123 19.85 11.17 -7.91
CA SER A 123 20.95 11.77 -7.14
C SER A 123 21.94 12.52 -8.04
N GLN A 124 22.27 11.95 -9.21
CA GLN A 124 23.17 12.58 -10.18
C GLN A 124 22.63 13.91 -10.71
N PHE A 125 21.31 14.03 -10.82
CA PHE A 125 20.66 15.24 -11.33
C PHE A 125 20.07 16.12 -10.23
N ASN A 126 20.39 15.85 -8.94
CA ASN A 126 19.85 16.56 -7.78
C ASN A 126 18.31 16.58 -7.74
N VAL A 127 17.68 15.50 -8.14
CA VAL A 127 16.23 15.33 -8.08
C VAL A 127 15.87 14.65 -6.76
N GLU A 128 14.92 15.23 -6.04
CA GLU A 128 14.44 14.69 -4.76
C GLU A 128 13.10 13.97 -4.87
#